data_8bcd0b3da626069627183e57bb0329be
#
_entry.id   8bcd0b3da626069627183e57bb0329be
#
_cell.length_a   1.000
_cell.length_b   1.000
_cell.length_c   1.000
_cell.angle_alpha   90.00
_cell.angle_beta   90.00
_cell.angle_gamma   90.00
#
_symmetry.space_group_name_H-M   'P 1'
#
loop_
_entity.id
_entity.type
_entity.pdbx_description
1 polymer ?
#
loop_
_entity_poly.entity_id
_entity_poly.type
_entity_poly.pdbx_seq_one_letter_code
_entity_poly.pdbx_strand_id
1 'polypeptide(L)'
;MKKSSIFLRLLALCLWPMFGYSQSKSGDAIVAGDGVAVTSTDNGQVRGYIHNGTFNYKGIPYATAKRFMAPEKPAAWQGIRQSLVYGAVCPIDPTTTVNDPIEFAFQHNWGYMSEDCLKLNVWTPGINDQKKRPVMVWLHGGGFSAGSAIELPSYDGENLSKKGDVVVVSINHRLNLLGFLNLSAYGDKYKSSANVGMMDIVSALQWVKQNIANFGGDPDNVTIFGQSGGGGKVTTLMAAPSAKGLFQKAIVQSGSYQTKFMDNEVSKKIGAAMLEVLNLQPSQVDSLQTISYERLSAAAKKALPKVAAQLKAEGKPIAGFGLGWEPVNDGVFLPYQLNDAAALELSKNVPLLVGSTKTEFMASLINPAIRNYSLDDVKTALKKRYGDKTDTYMAEVLKAYPNTVKPSDYMDIDLATFRPGVIRQANAKAVAGAAPVYMYQFAWASPVNDGMYKSVHCIDICFEFNNIARCEEMTGGGKEAYALAGKMSQAWVNFAGTGNPNAKGLPNWPAYTADNGAAMIFDNQPVVKYHNDAALLKLAAENK
;
A
#
# COMPACT_ATOMS: atom_id res chain seq x y z
N MET A 1 53.31 -77.42 -38.56
CA MET A 1 53.51 -76.00 -38.87
C MET A 1 52.13 -75.41 -39.00
N LYS A 2 51.56 -74.80 -37.95
CA LYS A 2 50.25 -74.18 -37.93
C LYS A 2 50.45 -72.70 -37.53
N LYS A 3 50.06 -71.76 -38.38
CA LYS A 3 50.02 -70.35 -38.11
C LYS A 3 48.73 -70.00 -37.41
N SER A 4 48.80 -69.41 -36.21
CA SER A 4 47.67 -68.88 -35.48
C SER A 4 47.55 -67.36 -35.78
N SER A 5 46.42 -66.94 -36.32
CA SER A 5 46.06 -65.55 -36.52
C SER A 5 45.28 -65.07 -35.31
N ILE A 6 45.80 -64.02 -34.66
CA ILE A 6 45.10 -63.30 -33.58
C ILE A 6 44.28 -62.17 -34.17
N PHE A 7 42.95 -62.27 -34.04
CA PHE A 7 42.00 -61.17 -34.40
C PHE A 7 41.88 -60.17 -33.24
N LEU A 8 42.37 -59.00 -33.43
CA LEU A 8 42.20 -57.89 -32.49
C LEU A 8 40.81 -57.22 -32.77
N ARG A 9 39.85 -57.37 -31.87
CA ARG A 9 38.60 -56.67 -31.94
C ARG A 9 38.75 -55.31 -31.25
N LEU A 10 38.72 -54.21 -32.00
CA LEU A 10 38.57 -52.83 -31.51
C LEU A 10 37.11 -52.62 -31.07
N LEU A 11 36.90 -52.43 -29.77
CA LEU A 11 35.64 -51.93 -29.23
C LEU A 11 35.64 -50.41 -29.31
N ALA A 12 34.88 -49.83 -30.26
CA ALA A 12 34.64 -48.41 -30.32
C ALA A 12 33.58 -48.05 -29.28
N LEU A 13 34.00 -47.43 -28.16
CA LEU A 13 33.09 -46.78 -27.24
C LEU A 13 32.57 -45.49 -27.87
N CYS A 14 31.32 -45.47 -28.32
CA CYS A 14 30.58 -44.28 -28.65
C CYS A 14 30.21 -43.51 -27.36
N LEU A 15 31.01 -42.52 -26.99
CA LEU A 15 30.61 -41.51 -25.99
C LEU A 15 29.57 -40.58 -26.65
N TRP A 16 28.30 -40.84 -26.37
CA TRP A 16 27.25 -39.86 -26.64
C TRP A 16 27.31 -38.82 -25.54
N PRO A 17 27.41 -37.52 -25.90
CA PRO A 17 27.24 -36.48 -24.91
C PRO A 17 25.78 -36.48 -24.46
N MET A 18 25.54 -36.89 -23.22
CA MET A 18 24.25 -36.59 -22.57
C MET A 18 24.15 -35.07 -22.40
N PHE A 19 23.54 -34.42 -23.37
CA PHE A 19 22.96 -33.09 -23.11
C PHE A 19 21.84 -33.31 -22.09
N GLY A 20 22.15 -33.04 -20.83
CA GLY A 20 21.16 -32.90 -19.78
C GLY A 20 20.28 -31.71 -20.13
N TYR A 21 19.16 -31.97 -20.79
CA TYR A 21 18.06 -31.01 -20.77
C TYR A 21 17.64 -30.88 -19.31
N SER A 22 18.04 -29.77 -18.68
CA SER A 22 17.39 -29.31 -17.46
C SER A 22 15.91 -29.14 -17.83
N GLN A 23 15.08 -30.10 -17.44
CA GLN A 23 13.64 -29.91 -17.48
C GLN A 23 13.37 -28.75 -16.53
N SER A 24 13.07 -27.56 -17.06
CA SER A 24 12.42 -26.50 -16.31
C SER A 24 11.22 -27.15 -15.62
N LYS A 25 11.13 -26.96 -14.30
CA LYS A 25 9.96 -27.44 -13.54
C LYS A 25 8.72 -26.93 -14.26
N SER A 26 7.84 -27.83 -14.67
CA SER A 26 6.64 -27.56 -15.49
C SER A 26 5.63 -26.57 -14.87
N GLY A 27 6.01 -25.86 -13.79
CA GLY A 27 5.22 -24.84 -13.12
C GLY A 27 5.52 -23.39 -13.51
N ASP A 28 6.67 -23.12 -14.13
CA ASP A 28 7.13 -21.75 -14.38
C ASP A 28 6.80 -21.24 -15.80
N ALA A 29 6.16 -22.07 -16.63
CA ALA A 29 5.81 -21.72 -17.98
C ALA A 29 4.60 -20.78 -18.04
N ILE A 30 4.67 -19.75 -18.88
CA ILE A 30 3.50 -18.94 -19.23
C ILE A 30 2.66 -19.72 -20.22
N VAL A 31 1.36 -19.89 -19.90
CA VAL A 31 0.36 -20.47 -20.80
C VAL A 31 -0.63 -19.37 -21.20
N ALA A 32 -0.60 -18.99 -22.46
CA ALA A 32 -1.50 -18.00 -23.04
C ALA A 32 -1.98 -18.49 -24.42
N GLY A 33 -3.19 -18.14 -24.80
CA GLY A 33 -3.73 -18.57 -26.09
C GLY A 33 -5.26 -18.47 -26.13
N ASP A 34 -5.84 -18.85 -27.25
CA ASP A 34 -7.30 -18.87 -27.42
C ASP A 34 -7.91 -19.90 -26.47
N GLY A 35 -8.96 -19.50 -25.74
CA GLY A 35 -9.60 -20.35 -24.74
C GLY A 35 -8.86 -20.47 -23.41
N VAL A 36 -7.61 -19.97 -23.28
CA VAL A 36 -6.87 -19.99 -22.03
C VAL A 36 -7.29 -18.80 -21.16
N ALA A 37 -7.56 -19.04 -19.87
CA ALA A 37 -7.87 -18.02 -18.88
C ALA A 37 -8.97 -17.04 -19.35
N VAL A 38 -10.04 -17.55 -19.96
CA VAL A 38 -11.22 -16.76 -20.36
C VAL A 38 -12.26 -16.82 -19.26
N THR A 39 -12.74 -15.65 -18.83
CA THR A 39 -13.85 -15.54 -17.87
C THR A 39 -14.74 -14.34 -18.22
N SER A 40 -15.92 -14.27 -17.58
CA SER A 40 -16.89 -13.21 -17.86
C SER A 40 -16.87 -12.13 -16.79
N THR A 41 -17.12 -10.90 -17.21
CA THR A 41 -17.51 -9.78 -16.37
C THR A 41 -18.89 -9.29 -16.79
N ASP A 42 -19.50 -8.43 -16.00
CA ASP A 42 -20.76 -7.79 -16.34
C ASP A 42 -20.68 -6.79 -17.51
N ASN A 43 -19.48 -6.48 -17.98
CA ASN A 43 -19.23 -5.67 -19.18
C ASN A 43 -18.84 -6.47 -20.42
N GLY A 44 -18.50 -7.76 -20.30
CA GLY A 44 -18.07 -8.65 -21.38
C GLY A 44 -17.00 -9.64 -20.94
N GLN A 45 -16.51 -10.47 -21.85
CA GLN A 45 -15.47 -11.46 -21.53
C GLN A 45 -14.07 -10.84 -21.51
N VAL A 46 -13.23 -11.38 -20.64
CA VAL A 46 -11.81 -11.03 -20.56
C VAL A 46 -10.95 -12.29 -20.66
N ARG A 47 -9.76 -12.15 -21.25
CA ARG A 47 -8.75 -13.19 -21.36
C ARG A 47 -7.47 -12.76 -20.69
N GLY A 48 -7.02 -13.53 -19.71
CA GLY A 48 -5.70 -13.43 -19.08
C GLY A 48 -4.73 -14.47 -19.59
N TYR A 49 -3.80 -14.86 -18.73
CA TYR A 49 -2.85 -15.95 -18.95
C TYR A 49 -2.62 -16.70 -17.64
N ILE A 50 -2.03 -17.89 -17.72
CA ILE A 50 -1.62 -18.66 -16.54
C ILE A 50 -0.10 -18.57 -16.42
N HIS A 51 0.38 -18.28 -15.24
CA HIS A 51 1.80 -18.32 -14.88
C HIS A 51 1.92 -18.96 -13.50
N ASN A 52 2.85 -19.87 -13.35
CA ASN A 52 3.13 -20.52 -12.08
C ASN A 52 1.88 -21.13 -11.38
N GLY A 53 0.90 -21.59 -12.17
CA GLY A 53 -0.38 -22.13 -11.71
C GLY A 53 -1.40 -21.07 -11.26
N THR A 54 -1.11 -19.78 -11.47
CA THR A 54 -1.99 -18.67 -11.13
C THR A 54 -2.54 -18.03 -12.40
N PHE A 55 -3.84 -17.77 -12.45
CA PHE A 55 -4.49 -17.01 -13.50
C PHE A 55 -4.24 -15.52 -13.26
N ASN A 56 -3.73 -14.84 -14.28
CA ASN A 56 -3.32 -13.45 -14.24
C ASN A 56 -4.15 -12.63 -15.21
N TYR A 57 -4.83 -11.59 -14.73
CA TYR A 57 -5.56 -10.62 -15.54
C TYR A 57 -5.06 -9.23 -15.22
N LYS A 58 -4.64 -8.49 -16.24
CA LYS A 58 -4.04 -7.17 -16.10
C LYS A 58 -4.88 -6.14 -16.84
N GLY A 59 -5.06 -4.96 -16.24
CA GLY A 59 -5.66 -3.81 -16.92
C GLY A 59 -7.15 -3.94 -17.25
N ILE A 60 -7.95 -4.66 -16.43
CA ILE A 60 -9.41 -4.74 -16.60
C ILE A 60 -10.01 -3.37 -16.26
N PRO A 61 -10.81 -2.74 -17.14
CA PRO A 61 -11.49 -1.50 -16.81
C PRO A 61 -12.64 -1.77 -15.84
N TYR A 62 -12.66 -1.07 -14.72
CA TYR A 62 -13.75 -1.13 -13.73
C TYR A 62 -14.67 0.09 -13.79
N ALA A 63 -14.14 1.21 -14.29
CA ALA A 63 -14.88 2.45 -14.50
C ALA A 63 -14.26 3.28 -15.63
N THR A 64 -14.99 4.31 -16.06
CA THR A 64 -14.51 5.43 -16.88
C THR A 64 -14.84 6.74 -16.17
N ALA A 65 -14.11 7.82 -16.43
CA ALA A 65 -14.42 9.11 -15.85
C ALA A 65 -13.96 10.27 -16.74
N LYS A 66 -14.71 11.37 -16.72
CA LYS A 66 -14.23 12.68 -17.15
C LYS A 66 -13.52 13.35 -15.97
N ARG A 67 -12.60 14.28 -16.25
CA ARG A 67 -11.88 15.01 -15.20
C ARG A 67 -12.86 15.60 -14.19
N PHE A 68 -12.53 15.47 -12.91
CA PHE A 68 -13.24 16.05 -11.76
C PHE A 68 -14.71 15.62 -11.60
N MET A 69 -15.15 14.64 -12.37
CA MET A 69 -16.51 14.07 -12.31
C MET A 69 -16.49 12.68 -11.69
N ALA A 70 -17.65 12.28 -11.14
CA ALA A 70 -17.84 10.94 -10.61
C ALA A 70 -17.51 9.88 -11.67
N PRO A 71 -16.97 8.71 -11.26
CA PRO A 71 -16.76 7.59 -12.17
C PRO A 71 -18.09 7.00 -12.65
N GLU A 72 -18.08 6.47 -13.86
CA GLU A 72 -19.22 5.82 -14.51
C GLU A 72 -18.85 4.38 -14.90
N LYS A 73 -19.85 3.51 -14.99
CA LYS A 73 -19.64 2.13 -15.45
C LYS A 73 -19.12 2.14 -16.90
N PRO A 74 -18.11 1.30 -17.23
CA PRO A 74 -17.63 1.19 -18.61
C PRO A 74 -18.74 0.67 -19.53
N ALA A 75 -18.70 1.06 -20.80
CA ALA A 75 -19.57 0.44 -21.81
C ALA A 75 -19.27 -1.06 -21.93
N ALA A 76 -20.32 -1.84 -22.15
CA ALA A 76 -20.16 -3.26 -22.45
C ALA A 76 -19.45 -3.44 -23.82
N TRP A 77 -18.67 -4.51 -23.94
CA TRP A 77 -17.97 -4.86 -25.18
C TRP A 77 -18.39 -6.23 -25.69
N GLN A 78 -18.25 -6.39 -27.02
CA GLN A 78 -18.45 -7.66 -27.68
C GLN A 78 -17.14 -8.42 -27.81
N GLY A 79 -17.21 -9.75 -27.85
CA GLY A 79 -16.03 -10.61 -27.93
C GLY A 79 -15.17 -10.65 -26.67
N ILE A 80 -13.95 -11.08 -26.81
CA ILE A 80 -13.01 -11.30 -25.70
C ILE A 80 -11.96 -10.17 -25.65
N ARG A 81 -12.00 -9.37 -24.59
CA ARG A 81 -10.98 -8.33 -24.33
C ARG A 81 -9.70 -8.95 -23.78
N GLN A 82 -8.56 -8.56 -24.32
CA GLN A 82 -7.26 -8.95 -23.82
C GLN A 82 -6.97 -8.23 -22.49
N SER A 83 -6.57 -9.00 -21.47
CA SER A 83 -6.13 -8.53 -20.16
C SER A 83 -4.76 -9.13 -19.82
N LEU A 84 -3.81 -9.01 -20.76
CA LEU A 84 -2.48 -9.62 -20.72
C LEU A 84 -1.42 -8.66 -20.17
N VAL A 85 -1.65 -7.34 -20.26
CA VAL A 85 -0.70 -6.30 -19.88
C VAL A 85 -1.35 -5.31 -18.92
N TYR A 86 -0.56 -4.71 -18.06
CA TYR A 86 -1.04 -3.68 -17.14
C TYR A 86 -1.65 -2.50 -17.91
N GLY A 87 -2.72 -1.96 -17.37
CA GLY A 87 -3.33 -0.74 -17.87
C GLY A 87 -2.53 0.51 -17.50
N ALA A 88 -2.98 1.64 -18.03
CA ALA A 88 -2.41 2.95 -17.67
C ALA A 88 -2.51 3.24 -16.18
N VAL A 89 -1.56 4.02 -15.68
CA VAL A 89 -1.55 4.59 -14.33
C VAL A 89 -2.01 6.05 -14.38
N CYS A 90 -2.50 6.57 -13.26
CA CYS A 90 -2.87 7.98 -13.17
C CYS A 90 -1.66 8.88 -13.45
N PRO A 91 -1.81 9.98 -14.21
CA PRO A 91 -0.74 10.95 -14.38
C PRO A 91 -0.24 11.48 -13.03
N ILE A 92 1.07 11.46 -12.87
CA ILE A 92 1.81 12.04 -11.75
C ILE A 92 2.92 12.93 -12.29
N ASP A 93 3.49 13.78 -11.45
CA ASP A 93 4.66 14.54 -11.86
C ASP A 93 5.84 13.61 -12.13
N PRO A 94 6.58 13.83 -13.22
CA PRO A 94 7.73 13.00 -13.54
C PRO A 94 8.81 13.17 -12.46
N THR A 95 9.46 12.07 -12.11
CA THR A 95 10.67 12.10 -11.29
C THR A 95 11.79 12.72 -12.11
N THR A 96 12.39 13.79 -11.58
CA THR A 96 13.47 14.53 -12.24
C THR A 96 14.84 14.21 -11.69
N THR A 97 14.90 13.50 -10.56
CA THR A 97 16.14 13.09 -9.89
C THR A 97 16.01 11.66 -9.41
N VAL A 98 17.12 10.95 -9.39
CA VAL A 98 17.24 9.61 -8.83
C VAL A 98 18.00 9.71 -7.51
N ASN A 99 17.46 9.11 -6.46
CA ASN A 99 18.17 8.87 -5.22
C ASN A 99 18.66 7.42 -5.23
N ASP A 100 19.90 7.19 -5.66
CA ASP A 100 20.45 5.86 -5.87
C ASP A 100 20.22 4.88 -4.71
N PRO A 101 20.50 5.24 -3.44
CA PRO A 101 20.26 4.30 -2.34
C PRO A 101 18.80 3.90 -2.18
N ILE A 102 17.87 4.80 -2.48
CA ILE A 102 16.42 4.53 -2.39
C ILE A 102 15.96 3.73 -3.60
N GLU A 103 16.33 4.15 -4.81
CA GLU A 103 15.94 3.48 -6.04
C GLU A 103 16.55 2.08 -6.16
N PHE A 104 17.73 1.86 -5.59
CA PHE A 104 18.31 0.52 -5.49
C PHE A 104 17.41 -0.43 -4.69
N ALA A 105 16.89 0.00 -3.54
CA ALA A 105 16.03 -0.83 -2.69
C ALA A 105 14.57 -0.89 -3.17
N PHE A 106 14.08 0.17 -3.81
CA PHE A 106 12.70 0.36 -4.23
C PHE A 106 12.65 0.68 -5.73
N GLN A 107 12.90 -0.34 -6.55
CA GLN A 107 12.89 -0.20 -8.01
C GLN A 107 11.48 0.16 -8.50
N HIS A 108 11.30 1.41 -8.97
CA HIS A 108 9.99 1.89 -9.37
C HIS A 108 9.67 1.57 -10.83
N ASN A 109 8.50 1.01 -11.06
CA ASN A 109 7.87 0.92 -12.36
C ASN A 109 6.85 2.07 -12.50
N TRP A 110 7.24 3.14 -13.16
CA TRP A 110 6.38 4.32 -13.33
C TRP A 110 5.19 4.09 -14.25
N GLY A 111 5.20 3.03 -15.06
CA GLY A 111 4.11 2.66 -15.95
C GLY A 111 3.85 3.66 -17.09
N TYR A 112 2.78 3.40 -17.86
CA TYR A 112 2.27 4.30 -18.88
C TYR A 112 1.18 5.20 -18.27
N MET A 113 1.39 6.50 -18.32
CA MET A 113 0.49 7.48 -17.71
C MET A 113 -0.65 7.87 -18.65
N SER A 114 -1.89 7.80 -18.17
CA SER A 114 -3.07 8.27 -18.89
C SER A 114 -4.19 8.57 -17.90
N GLU A 115 -5.08 9.49 -18.22
CA GLU A 115 -6.29 9.73 -17.44
C GLU A 115 -7.33 8.60 -17.56
N ASP A 116 -7.21 7.74 -18.59
CA ASP A 116 -7.94 6.45 -18.64
C ASP A 116 -7.26 5.39 -17.76
N CYS A 117 -7.05 5.70 -16.49
CA CYS A 117 -6.33 4.87 -15.52
C CYS A 117 -7.22 3.99 -14.62
N LEU A 118 -8.53 4.04 -14.75
CA LEU A 118 -9.45 3.30 -13.89
C LEU A 118 -9.47 1.81 -14.26
N LYS A 119 -8.35 1.15 -13.96
CA LYS A 119 -8.06 -0.25 -14.28
C LYS A 119 -7.69 -1.02 -13.01
N LEU A 120 -7.98 -2.31 -13.02
CA LEU A 120 -7.58 -3.24 -11.96
C LEU A 120 -6.86 -4.46 -12.53
N ASN A 121 -6.16 -5.16 -11.66
CA ASN A 121 -5.49 -6.42 -11.97
C ASN A 121 -6.02 -7.50 -11.02
N VAL A 122 -6.08 -8.75 -11.47
CA VAL A 122 -6.54 -9.90 -10.68
C VAL A 122 -5.54 -11.04 -10.82
N TRP A 123 -5.18 -11.64 -9.68
CA TRP A 123 -4.45 -12.90 -9.58
C TRP A 123 -5.31 -13.89 -8.80
N THR A 124 -5.49 -15.09 -9.35
CA THR A 124 -6.33 -16.12 -8.72
C THR A 124 -5.83 -17.52 -9.02
N PRO A 125 -5.94 -18.46 -8.07
CA PRO A 125 -5.60 -19.87 -8.31
C PRO A 125 -6.61 -20.61 -9.21
N GLY A 126 -7.80 -20.03 -9.45
CA GLY A 126 -8.84 -20.68 -10.26
C GLY A 126 -9.97 -19.74 -10.65
N ILE A 127 -10.59 -20.02 -11.78
CA ILE A 127 -11.71 -19.28 -12.34
C ILE A 127 -12.90 -20.19 -12.54
N ASN A 128 -14.13 -19.64 -12.45
CA ASN A 128 -15.39 -20.36 -12.70
C ASN A 128 -15.55 -21.65 -11.86
N ASP A 129 -14.83 -21.79 -10.74
CA ASP A 129 -14.77 -22.99 -9.91
C ASP A 129 -15.64 -22.92 -8.64
N GLN A 130 -16.30 -21.77 -8.40
CA GLN A 130 -17.22 -21.50 -7.29
C GLN A 130 -16.62 -21.75 -5.88
N LYS A 131 -15.29 -21.72 -5.74
CA LYS A 131 -14.61 -22.03 -4.46
C LYS A 131 -14.78 -20.97 -3.38
N LYS A 132 -15.26 -19.77 -3.71
CA LYS A 132 -15.46 -18.68 -2.74
C LYS A 132 -14.22 -18.36 -1.91
N ARG A 133 -13.08 -18.11 -2.59
CA ARG A 133 -11.83 -17.74 -1.95
C ARG A 133 -11.94 -16.36 -1.29
N PRO A 134 -11.27 -16.11 -0.16
CA PRO A 134 -11.11 -14.76 0.36
C PRO A 134 -10.52 -13.84 -0.73
N VAL A 135 -11.01 -12.60 -0.79
CA VAL A 135 -10.55 -11.59 -1.74
C VAL A 135 -9.75 -10.53 -0.99
N MET A 136 -8.56 -10.22 -1.47
CA MET A 136 -7.68 -9.20 -0.91
C MET A 136 -7.49 -8.08 -1.94
N VAL A 137 -8.00 -6.88 -1.64
CA VAL A 137 -7.94 -5.71 -2.53
C VAL A 137 -6.85 -4.76 -2.06
N TRP A 138 -5.76 -4.67 -2.84
CA TRP A 138 -4.62 -3.81 -2.56
C TRP A 138 -4.84 -2.37 -3.01
N LEU A 139 -4.60 -1.44 -2.09
CA LEU A 139 -4.57 0.01 -2.30
C LEU A 139 -3.13 0.50 -2.15
N HIS A 140 -2.54 0.96 -3.25
CA HIS A 140 -1.13 1.40 -3.28
C HIS A 140 -0.86 2.66 -2.45
N GLY A 141 0.41 2.87 -2.10
CA GLY A 141 0.93 4.02 -1.37
C GLY A 141 1.02 5.32 -2.19
N GLY A 142 1.97 6.18 -1.83
CA GLY A 142 2.19 7.47 -2.49
C GLY A 142 1.24 8.60 -2.05
N GLY A 143 0.72 8.53 -0.82
CA GLY A 143 -0.29 9.46 -0.33
C GLY A 143 -1.58 9.37 -1.15
N PHE A 144 -2.14 10.53 -1.47
CA PHE A 144 -3.23 10.68 -2.42
C PHE A 144 -2.76 11.37 -3.71
N SER A 145 -1.44 11.49 -3.88
CA SER A 145 -0.82 12.30 -4.94
C SER A 145 -0.04 11.51 -5.97
N ALA A 146 0.49 10.33 -5.61
CA ALA A 146 1.40 9.54 -6.43
C ALA A 146 1.17 8.04 -6.26
N GLY A 147 1.98 7.23 -6.92
CA GLY A 147 1.93 5.78 -6.87
C GLY A 147 1.04 5.13 -7.90
N SER A 148 1.10 3.81 -7.95
CA SER A 148 0.24 2.98 -8.80
C SER A 148 0.16 1.54 -8.32
N ALA A 149 -0.76 0.77 -8.88
CA ALA A 149 -0.92 -0.65 -8.60
C ALA A 149 0.25 -1.53 -9.10
N ILE A 150 1.21 -0.94 -9.79
CA ILE A 150 2.35 -1.63 -10.40
C ILE A 150 3.70 -0.99 -10.06
N GLU A 151 3.69 0.02 -9.20
CA GLU A 151 4.86 0.85 -8.89
C GLU A 151 6.05 0.04 -8.40
N LEU A 152 5.82 -0.89 -7.48
CA LEU A 152 6.88 -1.71 -6.90
C LEU A 152 6.71 -3.20 -7.22
N PRO A 153 7.81 -3.94 -7.41
CA PRO A 153 7.75 -5.39 -7.64
C PRO A 153 7.15 -6.16 -6.45
N SER A 154 7.15 -5.57 -5.26
CA SER A 154 6.49 -6.09 -4.07
C SER A 154 4.97 -6.21 -4.21
N TYR A 155 4.32 -5.46 -5.12
CA TYR A 155 2.86 -5.43 -5.29
C TYR A 155 2.29 -6.56 -6.16
N ASP A 156 3.15 -7.39 -6.78
CA ASP A 156 2.68 -8.51 -7.59
C ASP A 156 1.93 -9.54 -6.74
N GLY A 157 0.66 -9.76 -7.07
CA GLY A 157 -0.25 -10.59 -6.27
C GLY A 157 -0.10 -12.11 -6.46
N GLU A 158 0.75 -12.57 -7.40
CA GLU A 158 0.83 -13.98 -7.77
C GLU A 158 1.23 -14.89 -6.61
N ASN A 159 2.31 -14.54 -5.90
CA ASN A 159 2.83 -15.37 -4.81
C ASN A 159 1.86 -15.41 -3.62
N LEU A 160 1.24 -14.29 -3.27
CA LEU A 160 0.24 -14.24 -2.20
C LEU A 160 -1.00 -15.05 -2.58
N SER A 161 -1.48 -14.89 -3.82
CA SER A 161 -2.63 -15.62 -4.35
C SER A 161 -2.42 -17.13 -4.33
N LYS A 162 -1.28 -17.59 -4.87
CA LYS A 162 -0.92 -19.02 -4.90
C LYS A 162 -0.75 -19.62 -3.50
N LYS A 163 -0.01 -18.91 -2.63
CA LYS A 163 0.28 -19.39 -1.28
C LYS A 163 -0.96 -19.50 -0.40
N GLY A 164 -1.83 -18.49 -0.49
CA GLY A 164 -2.98 -18.35 0.41
C GLY A 164 -4.26 -18.99 -0.12
N ASP A 165 -4.29 -19.50 -1.34
CA ASP A 165 -5.53 -19.83 -2.08
C ASP A 165 -6.53 -18.67 -1.99
N VAL A 166 -6.08 -17.44 -2.25
CA VAL A 166 -6.86 -16.21 -2.19
C VAL A 166 -6.89 -15.52 -3.56
N VAL A 167 -7.91 -14.71 -3.81
CA VAL A 167 -7.93 -13.80 -4.96
C VAL A 167 -7.31 -12.48 -4.55
N VAL A 168 -6.26 -12.04 -5.26
CA VAL A 168 -5.63 -10.73 -5.04
C VAL A 168 -6.07 -9.78 -6.15
N VAL A 169 -6.50 -8.59 -5.79
CA VAL A 169 -6.88 -7.51 -6.71
C VAL A 169 -6.03 -6.29 -6.39
N SER A 170 -5.43 -5.64 -7.39
CA SER A 170 -4.81 -4.32 -7.23
C SER A 170 -5.46 -3.31 -8.16
N ILE A 171 -5.59 -2.06 -7.73
CA ILE A 171 -6.35 -1.04 -8.45
C ILE A 171 -5.54 0.23 -8.67
N ASN A 172 -5.71 0.85 -9.86
CA ASN A 172 -5.36 2.23 -10.12
C ASN A 172 -6.60 3.11 -9.99
N HIS A 173 -6.43 4.33 -9.51
CA HIS A 173 -7.49 5.32 -9.35
C HIS A 173 -6.92 6.71 -9.59
N ARG A 174 -7.76 7.74 -9.73
CA ARG A 174 -7.30 9.12 -9.88
C ARG A 174 -6.65 9.63 -8.61
N LEU A 175 -5.55 10.34 -8.80
CA LEU A 175 -4.68 10.90 -7.77
C LEU A 175 -4.56 12.42 -7.93
N ASN A 176 -3.87 13.06 -7.00
CA ASN A 176 -3.49 14.47 -7.03
C ASN A 176 -4.68 15.39 -7.36
N LEU A 177 -4.45 16.44 -8.15
CA LEU A 177 -5.52 17.34 -8.57
C LEU A 177 -6.63 16.63 -9.36
N LEU A 178 -6.30 15.53 -10.09
CA LEU A 178 -7.29 14.78 -10.87
C LEU A 178 -8.28 14.01 -9.98
N GLY A 179 -7.88 13.65 -8.77
CA GLY A 179 -8.69 12.92 -7.80
C GLY A 179 -9.32 13.77 -6.71
N PHE A 180 -8.77 14.99 -6.43
CA PHE A 180 -9.08 15.71 -5.19
C PHE A 180 -9.23 17.23 -5.37
N LEU A 181 -9.22 17.78 -6.58
CA LEU A 181 -9.46 19.21 -6.80
C LEU A 181 -10.93 19.55 -6.58
N ASN A 182 -11.23 20.34 -5.54
CA ASN A 182 -12.58 20.76 -5.22
C ASN A 182 -13.05 21.92 -6.10
N LEU A 183 -13.95 21.62 -7.01
CA LEU A 183 -14.62 22.55 -7.90
C LEU A 183 -16.12 22.66 -7.61
N SER A 184 -16.61 22.19 -6.47
CA SER A 184 -18.03 22.13 -6.13
C SER A 184 -18.71 23.50 -6.09
N ALA A 185 -17.96 24.58 -5.92
CA ALA A 185 -18.47 25.95 -5.98
C ALA A 185 -18.83 26.43 -7.41
N TYR A 186 -18.47 25.66 -8.46
CA TYR A 186 -18.56 26.10 -9.85
C TYR A 186 -19.58 25.32 -10.69
N GLY A 187 -20.55 24.67 -10.04
CA GLY A 187 -21.69 24.02 -10.69
C GLY A 187 -21.89 22.57 -10.27
N ASP A 188 -23.13 22.09 -10.42
CA ASP A 188 -23.60 20.77 -9.94
C ASP A 188 -22.81 19.60 -10.49
N LYS A 189 -22.32 19.68 -11.73
CA LYS A 189 -21.50 18.61 -12.34
C LYS A 189 -20.19 18.36 -11.59
N TYR A 190 -19.70 19.35 -10.83
CA TYR A 190 -18.48 19.28 -10.03
C TYR A 190 -18.73 19.04 -8.53
N LYS A 191 -19.98 18.82 -8.11
CA LYS A 191 -20.35 18.68 -6.69
C LYS A 191 -19.54 17.62 -5.94
N SER A 192 -19.09 16.57 -6.61
CA SER A 192 -18.31 15.47 -6.02
C SER A 192 -16.81 15.57 -6.26
N SER A 193 -16.32 16.63 -6.92
CA SER A 193 -14.94 16.73 -7.43
C SER A 193 -13.86 16.60 -6.34
N ALA A 194 -14.18 16.99 -5.11
CA ALA A 194 -13.27 16.93 -3.97
C ALA A 194 -12.81 15.51 -3.59
N ASN A 195 -13.56 14.47 -3.94
CA ASN A 195 -13.33 13.09 -3.51
C ASN A 195 -13.45 12.05 -4.63
N VAL A 196 -13.38 12.47 -5.90
CA VAL A 196 -13.57 11.52 -7.02
C VAL A 196 -12.53 10.42 -7.05
N GLY A 197 -11.30 10.65 -6.56
CA GLY A 197 -10.29 9.61 -6.41
C GLY A 197 -10.70 8.51 -5.43
N MET A 198 -11.43 8.85 -4.37
CA MET A 198 -12.01 7.86 -3.44
C MET A 198 -13.25 7.19 -4.01
N MET A 199 -14.07 7.92 -4.79
CA MET A 199 -15.22 7.34 -5.50
C MET A 199 -14.79 6.31 -6.54
N ASP A 200 -13.62 6.49 -7.18
CA ASP A 200 -13.03 5.50 -8.08
C ASP A 200 -12.77 4.17 -7.35
N ILE A 201 -12.22 4.22 -6.14
CA ILE A 201 -11.98 3.04 -5.31
C ILE A 201 -13.29 2.35 -4.93
N VAL A 202 -14.33 3.12 -4.57
CA VAL A 202 -15.68 2.56 -4.32
C VAL A 202 -16.21 1.86 -5.55
N SER A 203 -16.03 2.44 -6.76
CA SER A 203 -16.45 1.79 -8.01
C SER A 203 -15.66 0.50 -8.29
N ALA A 204 -14.37 0.46 -7.97
CA ALA A 204 -13.58 -0.77 -8.07
C ALA A 204 -14.08 -1.86 -7.10
N LEU A 205 -14.44 -1.49 -5.87
CA LEU A 205 -15.03 -2.42 -4.90
C LEU A 205 -16.44 -2.90 -5.33
N GLN A 206 -17.23 -2.05 -5.97
CA GLN A 206 -18.51 -2.44 -6.58
C GLN A 206 -18.28 -3.44 -7.73
N TRP A 207 -17.26 -3.20 -8.56
CA TRP A 207 -16.85 -4.16 -9.59
C TRP A 207 -16.44 -5.51 -8.97
N VAL A 208 -15.65 -5.51 -7.90
CA VAL A 208 -15.30 -6.73 -7.15
C VAL A 208 -16.56 -7.45 -6.67
N LYS A 209 -17.51 -6.73 -6.06
CA LYS A 209 -18.77 -7.30 -5.58
C LYS A 209 -19.58 -7.98 -6.68
N GLN A 210 -19.56 -7.43 -7.90
CA GLN A 210 -20.34 -7.91 -9.03
C GLN A 210 -19.66 -9.06 -9.79
N ASN A 211 -18.33 -9.08 -9.85
CA ASN A 211 -17.60 -9.91 -10.82
C ASN A 211 -16.67 -10.95 -10.21
N ILE A 212 -16.23 -10.78 -8.96
CA ILE A 212 -15.11 -11.56 -8.43
C ILE A 212 -15.42 -13.06 -8.27
N ALA A 213 -16.70 -13.43 -8.22
CA ALA A 213 -17.13 -14.83 -8.19
C ALA A 213 -16.69 -15.61 -9.43
N ASN A 214 -16.66 -14.96 -10.61
CA ASN A 214 -16.17 -15.56 -11.86
C ASN A 214 -14.64 -15.78 -11.84
N PHE A 215 -13.94 -15.09 -10.96
CA PHE A 215 -12.51 -15.26 -10.68
C PHE A 215 -12.28 -16.18 -9.45
N GLY A 216 -13.28 -16.93 -9.02
CA GLY A 216 -13.22 -17.88 -7.91
C GLY A 216 -13.20 -17.26 -6.52
N GLY A 217 -13.44 -15.94 -6.41
CA GLY A 217 -13.48 -15.19 -5.15
C GLY A 217 -14.86 -15.14 -4.51
N ASP A 218 -14.92 -14.84 -3.22
CA ASP A 218 -16.14 -14.59 -2.47
C ASP A 218 -16.42 -13.09 -2.36
N PRO A 219 -17.48 -12.57 -3.01
CA PRO A 219 -17.84 -11.16 -2.92
C PRO A 219 -18.29 -10.72 -1.52
N ASP A 220 -18.57 -11.66 -0.61
CA ASP A 220 -18.95 -11.43 0.78
C ASP A 220 -17.79 -11.65 1.76
N ASN A 221 -16.57 -11.93 1.25
CA ASN A 221 -15.36 -12.10 2.05
C ASN A 221 -14.19 -11.28 1.49
N VAL A 222 -14.39 -9.97 1.43
CA VAL A 222 -13.43 -9.00 0.88
C VAL A 222 -12.66 -8.31 2.01
N THR A 223 -11.34 -8.30 1.90
CA THR A 223 -10.42 -7.55 2.76
C THR A 223 -9.76 -6.44 1.94
N ILE A 224 -9.94 -5.19 2.33
CA ILE A 224 -9.16 -4.08 1.77
C ILE A 224 -7.87 -3.91 2.58
N PHE A 225 -6.75 -3.75 1.89
CA PHE A 225 -5.46 -3.55 2.56
C PHE A 225 -4.58 -2.58 1.78
N GLY A 226 -3.71 -1.88 2.49
CA GLY A 226 -2.84 -0.90 1.86
C GLY A 226 -1.84 -0.30 2.82
N GLN A 227 -0.74 0.18 2.25
CA GLN A 227 0.39 0.73 2.98
C GLN A 227 0.52 2.23 2.70
N SER A 228 0.98 3.02 3.70
CA SER A 228 1.16 4.47 3.57
C SER A 228 -0.14 5.17 3.15
N GLY A 229 -0.12 5.93 2.05
CA GLY A 229 -1.34 6.49 1.46
C GLY A 229 -2.41 5.44 1.17
N GLY A 230 -2.03 4.19 0.86
CA GLY A 230 -2.96 3.07 0.71
C GLY A 230 -3.69 2.74 2.00
N GLY A 231 -2.97 2.69 3.13
CA GLY A 231 -3.57 2.57 4.44
C GLY A 231 -4.45 3.78 4.82
N GLY A 232 -4.07 4.99 4.40
CA GLY A 232 -4.92 6.18 4.49
C GLY A 232 -6.22 6.04 3.68
N LYS A 233 -6.15 5.46 2.48
CA LYS A 233 -7.34 5.14 1.66
C LYS A 233 -8.22 4.10 2.34
N VAL A 234 -7.64 3.03 2.92
CA VAL A 234 -8.39 2.05 3.74
C VAL A 234 -9.11 2.75 4.90
N THR A 235 -8.41 3.59 5.65
CA THR A 235 -8.99 4.36 6.77
C THR A 235 -10.13 5.27 6.30
N THR A 236 -9.97 5.92 5.15
CA THR A 236 -11.00 6.78 4.54
C THR A 236 -12.25 5.96 4.14
N LEU A 237 -12.08 4.80 3.51
CA LEU A 237 -13.19 3.92 3.12
C LEU A 237 -13.97 3.39 4.34
N MET A 238 -13.29 3.13 5.46
CA MET A 238 -13.95 2.73 6.70
C MET A 238 -14.89 3.83 7.25
N ALA A 239 -14.67 5.10 6.88
CA ALA A 239 -15.48 6.26 7.26
C ALA A 239 -16.44 6.74 6.15
N ALA A 240 -16.47 6.09 4.98
CA ALA A 240 -17.29 6.47 3.83
C ALA A 240 -18.59 5.66 3.78
N PRO A 241 -19.80 6.28 3.89
CA PRO A 241 -21.07 5.56 3.84
C PRO A 241 -21.26 4.72 2.56
N SER A 242 -20.78 5.23 1.42
CA SER A 242 -20.88 4.56 0.12
C SER A 242 -20.01 3.30 -0.01
N ALA A 243 -19.03 3.11 0.87
CA ALA A 243 -18.19 1.92 0.92
C ALA A 243 -18.73 0.84 1.88
N LYS A 244 -19.75 1.15 2.69
CA LYS A 244 -20.32 0.22 3.67
C LYS A 244 -20.84 -1.04 2.99
N GLY A 245 -20.39 -2.21 3.47
CA GLY A 245 -20.79 -3.53 2.95
C GLY A 245 -20.05 -3.99 1.71
N LEU A 246 -19.14 -3.17 1.14
CA LEU A 246 -18.29 -3.58 0.01
C LEU A 246 -17.02 -4.33 0.46
N PHE A 247 -16.71 -4.32 1.74
CA PHE A 247 -15.64 -5.10 2.35
C PHE A 247 -16.04 -5.53 3.77
N GLN A 248 -15.45 -6.62 4.24
CA GLN A 248 -15.73 -7.23 5.54
C GLN A 248 -14.57 -7.13 6.51
N LYS A 249 -13.35 -6.83 6.03
CA LYS A 249 -12.15 -6.70 6.86
C LYS A 249 -11.24 -5.61 6.30
N ALA A 250 -10.40 -5.04 7.15
CA ALA A 250 -9.47 -3.98 6.77
C ALA A 250 -8.07 -4.21 7.37
N ILE A 251 -7.03 -3.93 6.58
CA ILE A 251 -5.63 -3.92 7.04
C ILE A 251 -5.03 -2.56 6.72
N VAL A 252 -4.56 -1.84 7.73
CA VAL A 252 -3.95 -0.52 7.63
C VAL A 252 -2.47 -0.61 7.99
N GLN A 253 -1.60 -0.39 7.01
CA GLN A 253 -0.16 -0.51 7.15
C GLN A 253 0.48 0.87 7.01
N SER A 254 1.09 1.37 8.08
CA SER A 254 1.67 2.72 8.10
C SER A 254 0.74 3.79 7.51
N GLY A 255 -0.58 3.64 7.72
CA GLY A 255 -1.61 4.49 7.11
C GLY A 255 -2.42 5.32 8.10
N SER A 256 -2.15 5.19 9.39
CA SER A 256 -2.92 5.84 10.46
C SER A 256 -2.41 7.26 10.79
N TYR A 257 -1.71 7.91 9.87
CA TYR A 257 -1.13 9.24 10.07
C TYR A 257 -2.17 10.37 10.04
N GLN A 258 -3.26 10.20 9.32
CA GLN A 258 -4.34 11.19 9.26
C GLN A 258 -5.06 11.29 10.61
N THR A 259 -5.31 12.50 11.06
CA THR A 259 -6.09 12.79 12.27
C THR A 259 -7.48 13.30 11.95
N LYS A 260 -7.64 13.90 10.77
CA LYS A 260 -8.90 14.45 10.24
C LYS A 260 -8.82 14.50 8.71
N PHE A 261 -9.97 14.56 8.06
CA PHE A 261 -10.07 14.93 6.65
C PHE A 261 -9.89 16.44 6.46
N MET A 262 -9.49 16.84 5.26
CA MET A 262 -9.38 18.26 4.91
C MET A 262 -10.73 18.96 5.07
N ASP A 263 -10.69 20.17 5.57
CA ASP A 263 -11.87 21.01 5.65
C ASP A 263 -12.35 21.41 4.24
N ASN A 264 -13.68 21.37 4.03
CA ASN A 264 -14.28 21.67 2.73
C ASN A 264 -13.96 23.09 2.25
N GLU A 265 -13.97 24.08 3.15
CA GLU A 265 -13.66 25.47 2.78
C GLU A 265 -12.19 25.67 2.43
N VAL A 266 -11.28 24.93 3.09
CA VAL A 266 -9.86 24.90 2.72
C VAL A 266 -9.70 24.32 1.31
N SER A 267 -10.36 23.21 1.00
CA SER A 267 -10.28 22.59 -0.32
C SER A 267 -10.88 23.48 -1.43
N LYS A 268 -11.95 24.21 -1.17
CA LYS A 268 -12.52 25.21 -2.10
C LYS A 268 -11.55 26.37 -2.36
N LYS A 269 -10.80 26.83 -1.33
CA LYS A 269 -9.74 27.84 -1.53
C LYS A 269 -8.67 27.34 -2.51
N ILE A 270 -8.32 26.05 -2.48
CA ILE A 270 -7.38 25.45 -3.46
C ILE A 270 -7.99 25.53 -4.86
N GLY A 271 -9.28 25.18 -5.04
CA GLY A 271 -9.98 25.29 -6.32
C GLY A 271 -9.98 26.73 -6.87
N ALA A 272 -10.27 27.71 -6.02
CA ALA A 272 -10.24 29.13 -6.40
C ALA A 272 -8.82 29.58 -6.79
N ALA A 273 -7.81 29.20 -6.01
CA ALA A 273 -6.41 29.54 -6.32
C ALA A 273 -5.93 28.90 -7.64
N MET A 274 -6.43 27.70 -7.98
CA MET A 274 -6.14 27.08 -9.27
C MET A 274 -6.65 27.90 -10.45
N LEU A 275 -7.92 28.37 -10.38
CA LEU A 275 -8.49 29.23 -11.43
C LEU A 275 -7.71 30.54 -11.54
N GLU A 276 -7.39 31.18 -10.41
CA GLU A 276 -6.61 32.43 -10.38
C GLU A 276 -5.21 32.24 -11.02
N VAL A 277 -4.47 31.20 -10.65
CA VAL A 277 -3.13 30.93 -11.21
C VAL A 277 -3.20 30.66 -12.72
N LEU A 278 -4.29 30.09 -13.20
CA LEU A 278 -4.53 29.84 -14.63
C LEU A 278 -5.12 31.02 -15.37
N ASN A 279 -5.41 32.16 -14.69
CA ASN A 279 -6.11 33.33 -15.20
C ASN A 279 -7.49 32.99 -15.79
N LEU A 280 -8.23 32.10 -15.14
CA LEU A 280 -9.59 31.70 -15.51
C LEU A 280 -10.62 32.39 -14.63
N GLN A 281 -11.69 32.91 -15.25
CA GLN A 281 -12.87 33.36 -14.51
C GLN A 281 -13.68 32.13 -14.00
N PRO A 282 -14.49 32.30 -12.94
CA PRO A 282 -15.38 31.20 -12.47
C PRO A 282 -16.26 30.59 -13.56
N SER A 283 -16.76 31.40 -14.49
CA SER A 283 -17.54 30.94 -15.65
C SER A 283 -16.77 30.13 -16.67
N GLN A 284 -15.43 30.13 -16.58
CA GLN A 284 -14.52 29.38 -17.48
C GLN A 284 -13.99 28.10 -16.85
N VAL A 285 -14.54 27.62 -15.73
CA VAL A 285 -14.11 26.41 -15.03
C VAL A 285 -14.01 25.20 -15.95
N ASP A 286 -14.88 25.12 -16.98
CA ASP A 286 -14.89 24.03 -17.95
C ASP A 286 -13.62 23.93 -18.80
N SER A 287 -12.86 25.03 -18.92
CA SER A 287 -11.56 25.01 -19.59
C SER A 287 -10.58 24.03 -18.92
N LEU A 288 -10.74 23.72 -17.63
CA LEU A 288 -9.94 22.72 -16.92
C LEU A 288 -10.06 21.31 -17.54
N GLN A 289 -11.13 21.03 -18.28
CA GLN A 289 -11.33 19.74 -18.96
C GLN A 289 -10.33 19.53 -20.10
N THR A 290 -9.82 20.60 -20.71
CA THR A 290 -9.00 20.55 -21.93
C THR A 290 -7.56 21.05 -21.73
N ILE A 291 -7.25 21.68 -20.60
CA ILE A 291 -5.88 22.09 -20.26
C ILE A 291 -5.03 20.83 -20.04
N SER A 292 -3.79 20.80 -20.55
CA SER A 292 -2.89 19.64 -20.36
C SER A 292 -2.61 19.37 -18.88
N TYR A 293 -2.34 18.11 -18.52
CA TYR A 293 -2.00 17.71 -17.15
C TYR A 293 -0.80 18.49 -16.63
N GLU A 294 0.26 18.64 -17.44
CA GLU A 294 1.49 19.35 -17.07
C GLU A 294 1.20 20.80 -16.68
N ARG A 295 0.32 21.48 -17.42
CA ARG A 295 -0.08 22.86 -17.10
C ARG A 295 -0.92 22.92 -15.84
N LEU A 296 -1.82 21.96 -15.61
CA LEU A 296 -2.59 21.85 -14.38
C LEU A 296 -1.69 21.57 -13.18
N SER A 297 -0.74 20.64 -13.31
CA SER A 297 0.22 20.34 -12.25
C SER A 297 1.12 21.54 -11.92
N ALA A 298 1.61 22.25 -12.94
CA ALA A 298 2.38 23.49 -12.73
C ALA A 298 1.58 24.57 -12.01
N ALA A 299 0.27 24.67 -12.29
CA ALA A 299 -0.61 25.58 -11.57
C ALA A 299 -0.81 25.14 -10.11
N ALA A 300 -0.99 23.87 -9.85
CA ALA A 300 -1.13 23.31 -8.51
C ALA A 300 0.09 23.57 -7.62
N LYS A 301 1.30 23.45 -8.18
CA LYS A 301 2.57 23.79 -7.49
C LYS A 301 2.65 25.25 -7.03
N LYS A 302 1.87 26.15 -7.63
CA LYS A 302 1.76 27.56 -7.24
C LYS A 302 0.56 27.80 -6.32
N ALA A 303 -0.56 27.13 -6.58
CA ALA A 303 -1.80 27.32 -5.83
C ALA A 303 -1.71 26.79 -4.39
N LEU A 304 -1.15 25.60 -4.19
CA LEU A 304 -1.02 25.01 -2.86
C LEU A 304 -0.21 25.86 -1.88
N PRO A 305 1.03 26.31 -2.20
CA PRO A 305 1.78 27.22 -1.31
C PRO A 305 1.09 28.54 -1.06
N LYS A 306 0.38 29.09 -2.06
CA LYS A 306 -0.40 30.33 -1.91
C LYS A 306 -1.50 30.17 -0.85
N VAL A 307 -2.29 29.10 -0.92
CA VAL A 307 -3.34 28.81 0.07
C VAL A 307 -2.72 28.51 1.44
N ALA A 308 -1.59 27.79 1.50
CA ALA A 308 -0.89 27.52 2.74
C ALA A 308 -0.44 28.82 3.43
N ALA A 309 0.11 29.78 2.68
CA ALA A 309 0.49 31.09 3.20
C ALA A 309 -0.73 31.88 3.71
N GLN A 310 -1.85 31.85 2.98
CA GLN A 310 -3.11 32.48 3.40
C GLN A 310 -3.61 31.87 4.72
N LEU A 311 -3.65 30.53 4.84
CA LEU A 311 -4.09 29.87 6.07
C LEU A 311 -3.18 30.20 7.25
N LYS A 312 -1.87 30.30 7.03
CA LYS A 312 -0.92 30.73 8.06
C LYS A 312 -1.22 32.16 8.53
N ALA A 313 -1.52 33.07 7.61
CA ALA A 313 -1.91 34.45 7.95
C ALA A 313 -3.25 34.52 8.70
N GLU A 314 -4.17 33.57 8.45
CA GLU A 314 -5.44 33.45 9.16
C GLU A 314 -5.28 32.76 10.55
N GLY A 315 -4.06 32.43 10.98
CA GLY A 315 -3.81 31.71 12.25
C GLY A 315 -4.23 30.24 12.23
N LYS A 316 -4.38 29.64 11.04
CA LYS A 316 -4.76 28.25 10.81
C LYS A 316 -3.58 27.47 10.19
N PRO A 317 -2.48 27.27 10.93
CA PRO A 317 -1.31 26.60 10.37
C PRO A 317 -1.64 25.16 9.97
N ILE A 318 -1.03 24.70 8.87
CA ILE A 318 -1.13 23.33 8.40
C ILE A 318 -0.08 22.51 9.12
N ALA A 319 -0.51 21.40 9.73
CA ALA A 319 0.37 20.45 10.41
C ALA A 319 0.76 19.27 9.50
N GLY A 320 1.75 18.48 9.92
CA GLY A 320 2.14 17.26 9.25
C GLY A 320 2.93 17.49 7.95
N PHE A 321 2.52 16.84 6.88
CA PHE A 321 3.21 16.88 5.57
C PHE A 321 2.93 18.15 4.74
N GLY A 322 2.25 19.15 5.29
CA GLY A 322 1.87 20.36 4.58
C GLY A 322 0.52 20.27 3.87
N LEU A 323 0.16 21.33 3.11
CA LEU A 323 -1.07 21.33 2.31
C LEU A 323 -0.83 20.52 1.02
N GLY A 324 -1.64 19.49 0.83
CA GLY A 324 -1.56 18.60 -0.32
C GLY A 324 -2.93 18.16 -0.80
N TRP A 325 -2.93 17.11 -1.61
CA TRP A 325 -4.14 16.44 -2.08
C TRP A 325 -4.52 15.35 -1.09
N GLU A 326 -5.72 15.42 -0.56
CA GLU A 326 -6.21 14.45 0.43
C GLU A 326 -7.75 14.43 0.47
N PRO A 327 -8.39 13.42 1.06
CA PRO A 327 -9.84 13.36 1.19
C PRO A 327 -10.40 14.55 1.97
N VAL A 328 -11.54 15.03 1.51
CA VAL A 328 -12.21 16.22 2.01
C VAL A 328 -13.49 15.84 2.75
N ASN A 329 -13.70 16.38 3.94
CA ASN A 329 -14.98 16.32 4.63
C ASN A 329 -15.98 17.24 3.90
N ASP A 330 -16.57 16.73 2.82
CA ASP A 330 -17.43 17.48 1.90
C ASP A 330 -18.92 17.48 2.30
N GLY A 331 -19.26 16.75 3.35
CA GLY A 331 -20.64 16.60 3.82
C GLY A 331 -21.50 15.63 2.99
N VAL A 332 -20.97 15.08 1.91
CA VAL A 332 -21.69 14.18 0.97
C VAL A 332 -21.02 12.81 0.90
N PHE A 333 -19.82 12.71 0.33
CA PHE A 333 -19.06 11.47 0.26
C PHE A 333 -18.44 11.14 1.62
N LEU A 334 -17.89 12.12 2.31
CA LEU A 334 -17.37 12.04 3.68
C LEU A 334 -18.14 13.01 4.56
N PRO A 335 -19.30 12.63 5.12
CA PRO A 335 -20.13 13.52 5.93
C PRO A 335 -19.60 13.70 7.37
N TYR A 336 -18.68 12.84 7.82
CA TYR A 336 -18.15 12.81 9.17
C TYR A 336 -16.63 12.94 9.16
N GLN A 337 -16.04 13.44 10.24
CA GLN A 337 -14.60 13.36 10.47
C GLN A 337 -14.21 11.95 10.97
N LEU A 338 -12.92 11.57 10.81
CA LEU A 338 -12.40 10.22 11.10
C LEU A 338 -12.74 9.70 12.50
N ASN A 339 -12.77 10.58 13.49
CA ASN A 339 -12.97 10.22 14.89
C ASN A 339 -14.40 10.48 15.39
N ASP A 340 -15.31 10.91 14.52
CA ASP A 340 -16.71 11.08 14.88
C ASP A 340 -17.36 9.73 15.15
N ALA A 341 -18.22 9.66 16.18
CA ALA A 341 -18.92 8.43 16.53
C ALA A 341 -19.69 7.83 15.34
N ALA A 342 -20.28 8.68 14.48
CA ALA A 342 -20.98 8.25 13.28
C ALA A 342 -20.05 7.63 12.22
N ALA A 343 -18.81 8.11 12.08
CA ALA A 343 -17.81 7.49 11.20
C ALA A 343 -17.38 6.12 11.73
N LEU A 344 -17.09 6.04 13.04
CA LEU A 344 -16.69 4.77 13.70
C LEU A 344 -17.81 3.71 13.63
N GLU A 345 -19.06 4.13 13.71
CA GLU A 345 -20.25 3.25 13.57
C GLU A 345 -20.32 2.56 12.20
N LEU A 346 -19.88 3.23 11.12
CA LEU A 346 -19.91 2.65 9.75
C LEU A 346 -19.10 1.36 9.65
N SER A 347 -17.99 1.28 10.36
CA SER A 347 -17.06 0.14 10.30
C SER A 347 -16.94 -0.63 11.62
N LYS A 348 -17.82 -0.41 12.61
CA LYS A 348 -17.69 -1.06 13.94
C LYS A 348 -17.58 -2.58 13.87
N ASN A 349 -18.27 -3.21 12.93
CA ASN A 349 -18.28 -4.66 12.73
C ASN A 349 -17.17 -5.18 11.79
N VAL A 350 -16.27 -4.31 11.30
CA VAL A 350 -15.16 -4.68 10.42
C VAL A 350 -13.93 -4.97 11.27
N PRO A 351 -13.41 -6.21 11.36
CA PRO A 351 -12.12 -6.50 11.97
C PRO A 351 -11.01 -5.65 11.35
N LEU A 352 -10.09 -5.17 12.20
CA LEU A 352 -8.99 -4.33 11.80
C LEU A 352 -7.65 -4.96 12.19
N LEU A 353 -6.74 -5.10 11.23
CA LEU A 353 -5.32 -5.32 11.46
C LEU A 353 -4.59 -4.00 11.16
N VAL A 354 -3.85 -3.46 12.12
CA VAL A 354 -3.21 -2.15 11.98
C VAL A 354 -1.78 -2.18 12.50
N GLY A 355 -0.86 -1.56 11.77
CA GLY A 355 0.54 -1.53 12.19
C GLY A 355 1.38 -0.53 11.43
N SER A 356 2.67 -0.50 11.76
CA SER A 356 3.68 0.35 11.13
C SER A 356 5.05 -0.33 11.19
N THR A 357 6.00 0.18 10.40
CA THR A 357 7.41 -0.20 10.58
C THR A 357 8.01 0.53 11.79
N LYS A 358 9.12 0.03 12.31
CA LYS A 358 9.78 0.64 13.49
C LYS A 358 10.44 1.97 13.15
N THR A 359 11.04 2.08 11.97
CA THR A 359 11.90 3.22 11.64
C THR A 359 11.34 4.12 10.52
N GLU A 360 10.28 3.75 9.83
CA GLU A 360 9.56 4.57 8.84
C GLU A 360 10.48 5.51 8.02
N PHE A 361 10.31 6.83 8.11
CA PHE A 361 11.16 7.86 7.48
C PHE A 361 12.32 8.22 8.41
N MET A 362 13.41 7.46 8.32
CA MET A 362 14.55 7.59 9.21
C MET A 362 15.31 8.92 9.07
N ALA A 363 15.69 9.51 10.20
CA ALA A 363 16.56 10.68 10.22
C ALA A 363 17.89 10.43 9.52
N SER A 364 18.50 9.25 9.71
CA SER A 364 19.77 8.85 9.09
C SER A 364 19.67 8.57 7.58
N LEU A 365 18.46 8.36 7.05
CA LEU A 365 18.26 8.23 5.61
C LEU A 365 18.08 9.60 4.95
N ILE A 366 17.38 10.51 5.64
CA ILE A 366 17.16 11.90 5.20
C ILE A 366 18.47 12.69 5.28
N ASN A 367 19.22 12.54 6.38
CA ASN A 367 20.55 13.14 6.59
C ASN A 367 21.62 12.05 6.79
N PRO A 368 22.33 11.64 5.74
CA PRO A 368 23.32 10.57 5.80
C PRO A 368 24.45 10.79 6.83
N ALA A 369 24.76 12.04 7.21
CA ALA A 369 25.79 12.33 8.21
C ALA A 369 25.49 11.69 9.58
N ILE A 370 24.19 11.52 9.92
CA ILE A 370 23.74 10.92 11.18
C ILE A 370 24.25 9.47 11.33
N ARG A 371 24.50 8.77 10.24
CA ARG A 371 25.03 7.39 10.27
C ARG A 371 26.40 7.28 10.92
N ASN A 372 27.17 8.37 10.87
CA ASN A 372 28.53 8.45 11.38
C ASN A 372 28.60 9.16 12.76
N TYR A 373 27.46 9.51 13.35
CA TYR A 373 27.44 10.16 14.66
C TYR A 373 27.99 9.22 15.74
N SER A 374 28.85 9.79 16.61
CA SER A 374 29.19 9.17 17.89
C SER A 374 27.99 9.19 18.84
N LEU A 375 28.07 8.46 19.94
CA LEU A 375 27.03 8.50 20.96
C LEU A 375 26.87 9.92 21.56
N ASP A 376 27.94 10.67 21.68
CA ASP A 376 27.95 12.06 22.19
C ASP A 376 27.28 13.02 21.19
N ASP A 377 27.49 12.83 19.88
CA ASP A 377 26.80 13.59 18.84
C ASP A 377 25.29 13.35 18.90
N VAL A 378 24.87 12.07 19.06
CA VAL A 378 23.46 11.70 19.22
C VAL A 378 22.87 12.29 20.49
N LYS A 379 23.55 12.21 21.64
CA LYS A 379 23.12 12.86 22.88
C LYS A 379 22.93 14.36 22.70
N THR A 380 23.90 15.01 22.04
CA THR A 380 23.84 16.45 21.74
C THR A 380 22.65 16.80 20.87
N ALA A 381 22.36 15.98 19.83
CA ALA A 381 21.21 16.18 18.96
C ALA A 381 19.88 15.96 19.70
N LEU A 382 19.78 14.90 20.50
CA LEU A 382 18.59 14.57 21.29
C LEU A 382 18.33 15.60 22.40
N LYS A 383 19.37 16.20 22.98
CA LYS A 383 19.23 17.23 24.02
C LYS A 383 18.49 18.47 23.53
N LYS A 384 18.56 18.77 22.23
CA LYS A 384 17.78 19.87 21.62
C LYS A 384 16.27 19.64 21.73
N ARG A 385 15.84 18.39 21.74
CA ARG A 385 14.43 18.01 21.82
C ARG A 385 13.99 17.60 23.22
N TYR A 386 14.82 16.83 23.94
CA TYR A 386 14.44 16.22 25.21
C TYR A 386 15.04 16.91 26.44
N GLY A 387 15.96 17.88 26.25
CA GLY A 387 16.60 18.61 27.36
C GLY A 387 17.22 17.66 28.37
N ASP A 388 16.90 17.85 29.65
CA ASP A 388 17.37 17.00 30.77
C ASP A 388 16.79 15.59 30.77
N LYS A 389 15.74 15.31 29.95
CA LYS A 389 15.14 13.97 29.80
C LYS A 389 15.88 13.10 28.75
N THR A 390 17.00 13.57 28.18
CA THR A 390 17.75 12.85 27.12
C THR A 390 18.19 11.46 27.54
N ASP A 391 18.80 11.33 28.72
CA ASP A 391 19.26 10.02 29.22
C ASP A 391 18.07 9.09 29.53
N THR A 392 16.97 9.63 30.04
CA THR A 392 15.70 8.90 30.22
C THR A 392 15.16 8.39 28.88
N TYR A 393 15.16 9.24 27.85
CA TYR A 393 14.77 8.83 26.49
C TYR A 393 15.62 7.67 25.99
N MET A 394 16.94 7.77 26.09
CA MET A 394 17.86 6.72 25.63
C MET A 394 17.66 5.40 26.39
N ALA A 395 17.43 5.47 27.70
CA ALA A 395 17.13 4.29 28.51
C ALA A 395 15.80 3.63 28.10
N GLU A 396 14.74 4.41 27.86
CA GLU A 396 13.46 3.87 27.41
C GLU A 396 13.56 3.29 25.97
N VAL A 397 14.43 3.84 25.10
CA VAL A 397 14.72 3.23 23.79
C VAL A 397 15.32 1.83 23.96
N LEU A 398 16.34 1.67 24.80
CA LEU A 398 16.98 0.37 25.06
C LEU A 398 16.01 -0.63 25.69
N LYS A 399 15.11 -0.18 26.55
CA LYS A 399 14.08 -1.02 27.17
C LYS A 399 13.06 -1.51 26.15
N ALA A 400 12.57 -0.62 25.29
CA ALA A 400 11.61 -0.97 24.24
C ALA A 400 12.25 -1.80 23.12
N TYR A 401 13.47 -1.44 22.74
CA TYR A 401 14.22 -1.98 21.60
C TYR A 401 15.64 -2.38 22.00
N PRO A 402 15.83 -3.51 22.71
CA PRO A 402 17.14 -3.91 23.26
C PRO A 402 18.22 -4.19 22.20
N ASN A 403 17.80 -4.42 20.93
CA ASN A 403 18.71 -4.60 19.79
C ASN A 403 19.20 -3.28 19.17
N THR A 404 19.03 -2.14 19.85
CA THR A 404 19.60 -0.84 19.46
C THR A 404 21.11 -0.90 19.62
N VAL A 405 21.87 -0.87 18.51
CA VAL A 405 23.33 -1.10 18.51
C VAL A 405 24.08 0.15 18.04
N LYS A 406 23.64 0.76 16.94
CA LYS A 406 24.29 1.94 16.36
C LYS A 406 23.78 3.21 17.05
N PRO A 407 24.65 4.23 17.28
CA PRO A 407 24.19 5.50 17.84
C PRO A 407 23.01 6.12 17.08
N SER A 408 22.99 6.06 15.73
CA SER A 408 21.89 6.57 14.91
C SER A 408 20.53 5.88 15.17
N ASP A 409 20.51 4.68 15.75
CA ASP A 409 19.27 3.96 16.01
C ASP A 409 18.37 4.72 16.99
N TYR A 410 18.93 5.48 17.93
CA TYR A 410 18.16 6.32 18.85
C TYR A 410 17.38 7.44 18.15
N MET A 411 17.79 7.85 16.95
CA MET A 411 17.19 8.95 16.19
C MET A 411 16.22 8.45 15.11
N ASP A 412 16.27 7.16 14.74
CA ASP A 412 15.57 6.62 13.58
C ASP A 412 14.21 5.97 13.92
N ILE A 413 13.84 5.87 15.19
CA ILE A 413 12.56 5.29 15.60
C ILE A 413 11.42 6.27 15.32
N ASP A 414 10.35 5.81 14.67
CA ASP A 414 9.15 6.63 14.45
C ASP A 414 8.32 6.77 15.73
N LEU A 415 8.44 7.91 16.37
CA LEU A 415 7.70 8.28 17.58
C LEU A 415 6.75 9.47 17.34
N ALA A 416 6.65 9.96 16.11
CA ALA A 416 5.95 11.21 15.84
C ALA A 416 4.75 11.06 14.92
N THR A 417 4.76 10.13 13.99
CA THR A 417 3.82 10.11 12.86
C THR A 417 3.00 8.83 12.81
N PHE A 418 3.58 7.73 12.36
CA PHE A 418 2.84 6.50 12.07
C PHE A 418 2.54 5.70 13.33
N ARG A 419 3.54 5.43 14.16
CA ARG A 419 3.35 4.64 15.38
C ARG A 419 2.31 5.25 16.35
N PRO A 420 2.34 6.56 16.67
CA PRO A 420 1.27 7.18 17.46
C PRO A 420 -0.09 7.10 16.78
N GLY A 421 -0.11 7.20 15.45
CA GLY A 421 -1.32 7.07 14.64
C GLY A 421 -1.95 5.68 14.75
N VAL A 422 -1.14 4.63 14.65
CA VAL A 422 -1.57 3.22 14.81
C VAL A 422 -2.26 3.02 16.15
N ILE A 423 -1.64 3.48 17.25
CA ILE A 423 -2.20 3.32 18.60
C ILE A 423 -3.52 4.11 18.73
N ARG A 424 -3.58 5.34 18.21
CA ARG A 424 -4.80 6.15 18.21
C ARG A 424 -5.93 5.43 17.46
N GLN A 425 -5.67 4.91 16.27
CA GLN A 425 -6.67 4.21 15.46
C GLN A 425 -7.10 2.89 16.12
N ALA A 426 -6.15 2.13 16.66
CA ALA A 426 -6.43 0.89 17.39
C ALA A 426 -7.33 1.16 18.60
N ASN A 427 -7.02 2.18 19.41
CA ASN A 427 -7.83 2.60 20.55
C ASN A 427 -9.25 3.00 20.14
N ALA A 428 -9.38 3.90 19.15
CA ALA A 428 -10.69 4.36 18.66
C ALA A 428 -11.56 3.17 18.20
N LYS A 429 -10.96 2.24 17.46
CA LYS A 429 -11.64 1.06 16.95
C LYS A 429 -12.00 0.06 18.06
N ALA A 430 -11.11 -0.18 19.04
CA ALA A 430 -11.35 -1.06 20.17
C ALA A 430 -12.48 -0.54 21.08
N VAL A 431 -12.56 0.78 21.28
CA VAL A 431 -13.66 1.42 22.03
C VAL A 431 -15.01 1.29 21.30
N ALA A 432 -15.03 1.37 19.97
CA ALA A 432 -16.25 1.13 19.19
C ALA A 432 -16.78 -0.32 19.29
N GLY A 433 -15.93 -1.27 19.63
CA GLY A 433 -16.20 -2.46 20.44
C GLY A 433 -16.85 -3.68 19.79
N ALA A 434 -17.22 -3.68 18.48
CA ALA A 434 -17.97 -4.82 17.91
C ALA A 434 -17.09 -5.87 17.19
N ALA A 435 -15.94 -5.47 16.64
CA ALA A 435 -15.03 -6.36 15.91
C ALA A 435 -13.61 -6.29 16.49
N PRO A 436 -12.82 -7.40 16.41
CA PRO A 436 -11.47 -7.44 16.97
C PRO A 436 -10.54 -6.50 16.21
N VAL A 437 -9.57 -5.97 16.96
CA VAL A 437 -8.43 -5.22 16.45
C VAL A 437 -7.17 -6.04 16.72
N TYR A 438 -6.28 -6.11 15.75
CA TYR A 438 -4.94 -6.68 15.94
C TYR A 438 -3.91 -5.62 15.58
N MET A 439 -2.86 -5.52 16.41
CA MET A 439 -1.81 -4.53 16.18
C MET A 439 -0.46 -5.18 15.96
N TYR A 440 0.32 -4.65 14.99
CA TYR A 440 1.70 -5.09 14.76
C TYR A 440 2.69 -3.93 14.71
N GLN A 441 3.97 -4.27 14.83
CA GLN A 441 5.09 -3.43 14.44
C GLN A 441 6.10 -4.29 13.66
N PHE A 442 6.48 -3.84 12.48
CA PHE A 442 7.52 -4.49 11.70
C PHE A 442 8.88 -3.93 12.11
N ALA A 443 9.72 -4.76 12.72
CA ALA A 443 11.00 -4.37 13.30
C ALA A 443 12.20 -5.05 12.64
N TRP A 444 11.98 -5.99 11.72
CA TRP A 444 13.02 -6.64 10.97
C TRP A 444 13.85 -5.63 10.19
N ALA A 445 15.17 -5.70 10.30
CA ALA A 445 16.09 -4.76 9.67
C ALA A 445 16.75 -5.41 8.45
N SER A 446 16.69 -4.72 7.30
CA SER A 446 17.43 -5.13 6.10
C SER A 446 18.93 -5.16 6.36
N PRO A 447 19.66 -6.23 5.96
CA PRO A 447 21.11 -6.28 6.03
C PRO A 447 21.81 -5.51 4.88
N VAL A 448 21.06 -5.08 3.88
CA VAL A 448 21.58 -4.49 2.65
C VAL A 448 22.22 -3.13 2.94
N ASN A 449 23.30 -2.81 2.23
CA ASN A 449 24.09 -1.58 2.41
C ASN A 449 24.44 -1.34 3.88
N ASP A 450 25.08 -2.34 4.52
CA ASP A 450 25.50 -2.31 5.94
C ASP A 450 24.35 -2.02 6.92
N GLY A 451 23.14 -2.43 6.53
CA GLY A 451 21.93 -2.26 7.34
C GLY A 451 21.39 -0.84 7.34
N MET A 452 21.70 -0.03 6.33
CA MET A 452 21.28 1.37 6.30
C MET A 452 19.76 1.55 6.17
N TYR A 453 19.06 0.58 5.58
CA TYR A 453 17.61 0.67 5.39
C TYR A 453 16.81 0.30 6.65
N LYS A 454 17.40 -0.45 7.60
CA LYS A 454 16.71 -0.88 8.83
C LYS A 454 15.30 -1.41 8.50
N SER A 455 14.30 -0.98 9.25
CA SER A 455 12.87 -1.25 8.99
C SER A 455 12.23 -0.04 8.30
N VAL A 456 12.77 0.36 7.14
CA VAL A 456 12.32 1.55 6.40
C VAL A 456 10.87 1.45 5.95
N HIS A 457 10.24 2.59 5.73
CA HIS A 457 8.89 2.68 5.16
C HIS A 457 8.73 1.82 3.91
N CYS A 458 7.65 1.08 3.76
CA CYS A 458 7.31 0.15 2.66
C CYS A 458 8.06 -1.19 2.66
N ILE A 459 9.05 -1.43 3.54
CA ILE A 459 9.82 -2.69 3.51
C ILE A 459 8.96 -3.92 3.85
N ASP A 460 7.92 -3.76 4.67
CA ASP A 460 7.02 -4.84 5.09
C ASP A 460 6.17 -5.42 3.95
N ILE A 461 5.95 -4.68 2.87
CA ILE A 461 5.08 -5.07 1.75
C ILE A 461 5.54 -6.37 1.08
N CYS A 462 6.84 -6.52 0.80
CA CYS A 462 7.33 -7.74 0.16
C CYS A 462 7.20 -8.98 1.05
N PHE A 463 7.09 -8.81 2.38
CA PHE A 463 6.88 -9.91 3.32
C PHE A 463 5.42 -10.39 3.30
N GLU A 464 4.47 -9.49 3.30
CA GLU A 464 3.05 -9.87 3.26
C GLU A 464 2.62 -10.44 1.93
N PHE A 465 3.14 -9.90 0.81
CA PHE A 465 2.93 -10.44 -0.53
C PHE A 465 3.75 -11.72 -0.82
N ASN A 466 4.65 -12.11 0.10
CA ASN A 466 5.58 -13.25 -0.09
C ASN A 466 6.49 -13.07 -1.32
N ASN A 467 6.95 -11.84 -1.56
CA ASN A 467 7.69 -11.42 -2.74
C ASN A 467 9.18 -11.15 -2.48
N ILE A 468 9.81 -11.85 -1.55
CA ILE A 468 11.25 -11.65 -1.23
C ILE A 468 12.11 -11.80 -2.48
N ALA A 469 11.87 -12.82 -3.32
CA ALA A 469 12.61 -13.04 -4.57
C ALA A 469 12.45 -11.93 -5.61
N ARG A 470 11.45 -11.06 -5.48
CA ARG A 470 11.23 -9.89 -6.33
C ARG A 470 11.81 -8.60 -5.73
N CYS A 471 12.36 -8.68 -4.51
CA CYS A 471 12.81 -7.54 -3.71
C CYS A 471 14.12 -7.87 -2.97
N GLU A 472 15.04 -8.58 -3.64
CA GLU A 472 16.31 -8.99 -3.03
C GLU A 472 17.22 -7.78 -2.77
N GLU A 473 17.14 -6.74 -3.59
CA GLU A 473 17.87 -5.48 -3.41
C GLU A 473 17.45 -4.75 -2.13
N MET A 474 16.20 -4.93 -1.71
CA MET A 474 15.69 -4.37 -0.46
C MET A 474 15.98 -5.28 0.74
N THR A 475 15.91 -6.61 0.56
CA THR A 475 15.89 -7.58 1.68
C THR A 475 17.16 -8.40 1.82
N GLY A 476 18.04 -8.38 0.82
CA GLY A 476 19.22 -9.23 0.73
C GLY A 476 18.93 -10.69 0.39
N GLY A 477 17.67 -11.08 0.18
CA GLY A 477 17.29 -12.45 -0.25
C GLY A 477 17.72 -13.57 0.71
N GLY A 478 18.03 -13.26 1.98
CA GLY A 478 18.48 -14.25 2.96
C GLY A 478 17.35 -15.16 3.46
N LYS A 479 17.73 -16.33 3.99
CA LYS A 479 16.77 -17.33 4.51
C LYS A 479 15.86 -16.78 5.62
N GLU A 480 16.35 -15.83 6.40
CA GLU A 480 15.60 -15.15 7.47
C GLU A 480 14.45 -14.32 6.89
N ALA A 481 14.70 -13.57 5.80
CA ALA A 481 13.67 -12.81 5.10
C ALA A 481 12.57 -13.73 4.54
N TYR A 482 12.93 -14.82 3.86
CA TYR A 482 11.98 -15.82 3.37
C TYR A 482 11.19 -16.48 4.50
N ALA A 483 11.84 -16.83 5.61
CA ALA A 483 11.17 -17.45 6.76
C ALA A 483 10.15 -16.50 7.40
N LEU A 484 10.50 -15.21 7.55
CA LEU A 484 9.61 -14.20 8.09
C LEU A 484 8.45 -13.90 7.12
N ALA A 485 8.74 -13.75 5.82
CA ALA A 485 7.70 -13.55 4.80
C ALA A 485 6.71 -14.73 4.78
N GLY A 486 7.21 -15.95 4.96
CA GLY A 486 6.38 -17.15 5.08
C GLY A 486 5.36 -17.07 6.22
N LYS A 487 5.75 -16.53 7.38
CA LYS A 487 4.88 -16.36 8.55
C LYS A 487 3.94 -15.16 8.40
N MET A 488 4.47 -14.03 7.96
CA MET A 488 3.72 -12.78 7.84
C MET A 488 2.62 -12.89 6.78
N SER A 489 2.96 -13.36 5.57
CA SER A 489 1.96 -13.57 4.52
C SER A 489 0.86 -14.54 4.93
N GLN A 490 1.19 -15.60 5.71
CA GLN A 490 0.18 -16.51 6.24
C GLN A 490 -0.75 -15.82 7.24
N ALA A 491 -0.23 -14.92 8.08
CA ALA A 491 -1.06 -14.15 9.00
C ALA A 491 -2.04 -13.22 8.26
N TRP A 492 -1.61 -12.57 7.17
CA TRP A 492 -2.48 -11.76 6.31
C TRP A 492 -3.56 -12.60 5.63
N VAL A 493 -3.20 -13.76 5.10
CA VAL A 493 -4.16 -14.72 4.52
C VAL A 493 -5.17 -15.19 5.55
N ASN A 494 -4.74 -15.59 6.75
CA ASN A 494 -5.64 -16.03 7.81
C ASN A 494 -6.60 -14.90 8.23
N PHE A 495 -6.08 -13.68 8.37
CA PHE A 495 -6.92 -12.51 8.66
C PHE A 495 -7.92 -12.26 7.53
N ALA A 496 -7.51 -12.33 6.28
CA ALA A 496 -8.40 -12.19 5.13
C ALA A 496 -9.49 -13.28 5.11
N GLY A 497 -9.17 -14.51 5.49
CA GLY A 497 -10.14 -15.59 5.59
C GLY A 497 -11.12 -15.42 6.74
N THR A 498 -10.63 -15.11 7.94
CA THR A 498 -11.39 -15.29 9.20
C THR A 498 -11.52 -14.04 10.06
N GLY A 499 -10.76 -12.97 9.78
CA GLY A 499 -10.62 -11.80 10.67
C GLY A 499 -9.67 -12.03 11.84
N ASN A 500 -8.94 -13.16 11.87
CA ASN A 500 -7.97 -13.50 12.91
C ASN A 500 -6.60 -13.82 12.26
N PRO A 501 -5.51 -13.08 12.57
CA PRO A 501 -4.20 -13.25 11.94
C PRO A 501 -3.38 -14.40 12.52
N ASN A 502 -3.84 -15.09 13.56
CA ASN A 502 -3.07 -16.17 14.18
C ASN A 502 -2.68 -17.24 13.15
N ALA A 503 -1.41 -17.59 13.09
CA ALA A 503 -0.84 -18.51 12.12
C ALA A 503 0.15 -19.46 12.77
N LYS A 504 0.28 -20.67 12.21
CA LYS A 504 1.30 -21.65 12.64
C LYS A 504 2.70 -21.02 12.52
N GLY A 505 3.48 -21.13 13.58
CA GLY A 505 4.84 -20.59 13.65
C GLY A 505 4.94 -19.15 14.12
N LEU A 506 3.80 -18.52 14.44
CA LEU A 506 3.73 -17.28 15.23
C LEU A 506 3.34 -17.58 16.69
N PRO A 507 3.77 -16.75 17.65
CA PRO A 507 3.21 -16.80 19.01
C PRO A 507 1.70 -16.48 18.96
N ASN A 508 0.97 -16.88 20.01
CA ASN A 508 -0.43 -16.52 20.14
C ASN A 508 -0.58 -15.00 20.13
N TRP A 509 -1.32 -14.48 19.15
CA TRP A 509 -1.54 -13.06 18.92
C TRP A 509 -2.92 -12.66 19.43
N PRO A 510 -3.03 -12.09 20.64
CA PRO A 510 -4.32 -11.68 21.17
C PRO A 510 -4.84 -10.44 20.47
N ALA A 511 -6.15 -10.27 20.47
CA ALA A 511 -6.76 -9.01 20.05
C ALA A 511 -6.27 -7.86 20.96
N TYR A 512 -6.05 -6.71 20.33
CA TYR A 512 -5.65 -5.49 21.01
C TYR A 512 -6.81 -4.89 21.81
N THR A 513 -6.49 -4.47 23.02
CA THR A 513 -7.32 -3.54 23.80
C THR A 513 -6.43 -2.43 24.36
N ALA A 514 -7.03 -1.30 24.74
CA ALA A 514 -6.26 -0.22 25.38
C ALA A 514 -5.54 -0.69 26.65
N ASP A 515 -6.16 -1.64 27.40
CA ASP A 515 -5.62 -2.15 28.66
C ASP A 515 -4.45 -3.12 28.46
N ASN A 516 -4.48 -3.97 27.40
CA ASN A 516 -3.41 -4.93 27.17
C ASN A 516 -2.27 -4.38 26.28
N GLY A 517 -2.54 -3.42 25.41
CA GLY A 517 -1.56 -2.86 24.50
C GLY A 517 -0.83 -3.89 23.63
N ALA A 518 -1.48 -5.02 23.32
CA ALA A 518 -0.86 -6.16 22.67
C ALA A 518 -0.47 -5.85 21.22
N ALA A 519 0.79 -6.11 20.86
CA ALA A 519 1.30 -5.97 19.48
C ALA A 519 2.19 -7.16 19.10
N MET A 520 2.02 -7.69 17.90
CA MET A 520 2.98 -8.59 17.27
C MET A 520 4.16 -7.78 16.77
N ILE A 521 5.35 -8.08 17.24
CA ILE A 521 6.60 -7.51 16.72
C ILE A 521 7.17 -8.50 15.71
N PHE A 522 7.15 -8.13 14.42
CA PHE A 522 7.75 -8.91 13.35
C PHE A 522 9.24 -8.60 13.24
N ASP A 523 10.06 -9.53 13.66
CA ASP A 523 11.51 -9.56 13.55
C ASP A 523 11.91 -11.00 13.17
N ASN A 524 13.19 -11.32 13.10
CA ASN A 524 13.69 -12.69 12.87
C ASN A 524 12.97 -13.74 13.73
N GLN A 525 12.69 -13.40 14.98
CA GLN A 525 11.84 -14.16 15.89
C GLN A 525 10.63 -13.31 16.29
N PRO A 526 9.47 -13.51 15.65
CA PRO A 526 8.27 -12.78 16.01
C PRO A 526 7.86 -13.02 17.48
N VAL A 527 7.52 -11.94 18.18
CA VAL A 527 7.08 -11.98 19.58
C VAL A 527 5.88 -11.07 19.79
N VAL A 528 5.02 -11.42 20.73
CA VAL A 528 3.97 -10.52 21.22
C VAL A 528 4.53 -9.72 22.39
N LYS A 529 4.37 -8.40 22.33
CA LYS A 529 4.70 -7.50 23.43
C LYS A 529 3.48 -6.66 23.83
N TYR A 530 3.46 -6.23 25.08
CA TYR A 530 2.38 -5.48 25.67
C TYR A 530 2.90 -4.10 26.08
N HIS A 531 2.28 -3.02 25.58
CA HIS A 531 2.71 -1.63 25.83
C HIS A 531 4.21 -1.36 25.58
N ASN A 532 4.81 -2.03 24.59
CA ASN A 532 6.26 -2.10 24.41
C ASN A 532 6.96 -0.75 24.42
N ASP A 533 6.35 0.26 23.82
CA ASP A 533 6.90 1.59 23.59
C ASP A 533 6.05 2.73 24.21
N ALA A 534 5.12 2.39 25.11
CA ALA A 534 4.18 3.36 25.67
C ALA A 534 4.88 4.50 26.43
N ALA A 535 5.87 4.17 27.29
CA ALA A 535 6.64 5.18 28.02
C ALA A 535 7.45 6.09 27.08
N LEU A 536 8.04 5.51 26.05
CA LEU A 536 8.81 6.22 25.02
C LEU A 536 7.92 7.18 24.23
N LEU A 537 6.75 6.73 23.80
CA LEU A 537 5.77 7.56 23.09
C LEU A 537 5.22 8.70 23.94
N LYS A 538 4.95 8.44 25.23
CA LYS A 538 4.55 9.48 26.19
C LYS A 538 5.64 10.55 26.28
N LEU A 539 6.89 10.12 26.48
CA LEU A 539 8.03 11.04 26.56
C LEU A 539 8.20 11.87 25.28
N ALA A 540 8.04 11.23 24.11
CA ALA A 540 8.13 11.91 22.82
C ALA A 540 6.98 12.92 22.60
N ALA A 541 5.78 12.64 23.11
CA ALA A 541 4.63 13.54 23.00
C ALA A 541 4.75 14.78 23.90
N GLU A 542 5.36 14.64 25.10
CA GLU A 542 5.60 15.74 26.04
C GLU A 542 6.67 16.74 25.57
N ASN A 543 7.49 16.35 24.56
CA ASN A 543 8.64 17.13 24.06
C ASN A 543 8.53 17.38 22.54
N LYS A 544 7.33 17.72 22.06
CA LYS A 544 7.05 18.11 20.67
C LYS A 544 7.41 19.55 20.37
#